data_810fa5b5633a839304bbd3179af05896
#
_entry.id   810fa5b5633a839304bbd3179af05896
#
_cell.length_a   1.000
_cell.length_b   1.000
_cell.length_c   1.000
_cell.angle_alpha   90.00
_cell.angle_beta   90.00
_cell.angle_gamma   90.00
#
_symmetry.space_group_name_H-M   'P 1'
#
loop_
_entity.id
_entity.type
_entity.pdbx_description
1 polymer ?
#
loop_
_entity_poly.entity_id
_entity_poly.type
_entity_poly.pdbx_seq_one_letter_code
_entity_poly.pdbx_strand_id
1 'polypeptide(L)'
;MRITPFHSLFIILRKKPTNSNCIPMKKIFLSLLAILVIQTAFAQNKFNGLDMNMGNLYRLSDAKTRSISPENFTGEKGKAGMADPADKDKPNVANAAGAARDLGQGWKLNPFIRIKPGETFTLADIDGPGAIQHIWMTPAGKWRFNILRIYWDGETEPSVEVPVGDFFGMGWGSYSQLTSLAVCVNPGSAFNCYWPMPFRKKCKITMENIGDADPMTLYYQIDYTLTEVPADAGYFHAQFRRQNPDVTSDYTIIDGVKGKGHYAGVYMAIGVNNNGWWGEGEIKFFIDGDTKFPTICGTGTEDYFCGSYDFDTNKKNAAGVMESNYTEFCTPYSGLHQVIRGDGHYSVMQRFGLYRWHIVDPVRFDKDLKVTIQDLGWHQGGRYLAQKSDIASVCFWYQAEPHAKFPVLPAWRELEVN
;
A
#
# COMPACT_ATOMS: atom_id res chain seq x y z
N MET A 1 -60.74 8.77 -104.18
CA MET A 1 -60.36 10.00 -104.90
C MET A 1 -59.80 11.00 -103.88
N ARG A 2 -58.57 11.40 -104.03
CA ARG A 2 -57.77 12.38 -103.30
C ARG A 2 -57.61 12.18 -101.76
N ILE A 3 -56.49 11.67 -101.47
CA ILE A 3 -55.81 11.51 -100.13
C ILE A 3 -55.08 12.80 -99.87
N THR A 4 -55.22 13.37 -98.65
CA THR A 4 -54.35 14.41 -98.15
C THR A 4 -53.74 13.91 -96.86
N PRO A 5 -52.39 14.11 -96.61
CA PRO A 5 -51.71 13.48 -95.52
C PRO A 5 -51.75 14.33 -94.21
N PHE A 6 -51.88 13.64 -93.13
CA PHE A 6 -51.76 14.18 -91.77
C PHE A 6 -50.31 14.45 -91.41
N HIS A 7 -49.99 15.67 -90.94
CA HIS A 7 -48.71 16.03 -90.32
C HIS A 7 -48.77 15.69 -88.84
N SER A 8 -47.90 14.79 -88.44
CA SER A 8 -47.70 14.48 -87.01
C SER A 8 -46.75 15.50 -86.35
N LEU A 9 -47.24 16.21 -85.34
CA LEU A 9 -46.50 17.16 -84.51
C LEU A 9 -45.82 16.41 -83.38
N PHE A 10 -44.50 16.24 -83.41
CA PHE A 10 -43.71 15.70 -82.31
C PHE A 10 -43.47 16.81 -81.29
N ILE A 11 -44.15 16.75 -80.15
CA ILE A 11 -43.84 17.57 -78.96
C ILE A 11 -42.70 16.91 -78.20
N ILE A 12 -41.52 17.54 -78.28
CA ILE A 12 -40.37 17.14 -77.47
C ILE A 12 -40.55 17.75 -76.07
N LEU A 13 -40.97 16.94 -75.07
CA LEU A 13 -40.96 17.29 -73.69
C LEU A 13 -39.51 17.26 -73.19
N ARG A 14 -38.87 18.42 -73.05
CA ARG A 14 -37.58 18.54 -72.28
C ARG A 14 -37.88 18.32 -70.84
N LYS A 15 -37.45 17.16 -70.27
CA LYS A 15 -37.33 16.95 -68.84
C LYS A 15 -36.23 17.87 -68.29
N LYS A 16 -36.58 18.79 -67.38
CA LYS A 16 -35.63 19.51 -66.56
C LYS A 16 -34.84 18.52 -65.70
N PRO A 17 -33.50 18.65 -65.54
CA PRO A 17 -32.75 17.81 -64.62
C PRO A 17 -33.21 18.11 -63.20
N THR A 18 -33.67 17.09 -62.46
CA THR A 18 -33.87 17.14 -61.02
C THR A 18 -32.50 17.26 -60.37
N ASN A 19 -32.28 18.37 -59.65
CA ASN A 19 -31.09 18.53 -58.74
C ASN A 19 -31.13 17.43 -57.74
N SER A 20 -30.43 16.33 -58.02
CA SER A 20 -30.06 15.38 -56.97
C SER A 20 -28.96 16.05 -56.12
N ASN A 21 -29.34 16.53 -54.92
CA ASN A 21 -28.39 16.95 -53.89
C ASN A 21 -27.58 15.72 -53.46
N CYS A 22 -26.58 15.31 -54.24
CA CYS A 22 -25.55 14.37 -53.83
C CYS A 22 -24.72 15.07 -52.78
N ILE A 23 -24.91 14.67 -51.49
CA ILE A 23 -24.03 15.08 -50.42
C ILE A 23 -22.62 14.57 -50.77
N PRO A 24 -21.62 15.45 -50.94
CA PRO A 24 -20.28 15.02 -51.33
C PRO A 24 -19.74 14.01 -50.34
N MET A 25 -19.20 12.89 -50.83
CA MET A 25 -18.65 11.77 -50.01
C MET A 25 -17.73 12.27 -48.91
N LYS A 26 -16.97 13.36 -49.11
CA LYS A 26 -16.17 14.02 -48.09
C LYS A 26 -16.97 14.50 -46.87
N LYS A 27 -18.21 15.00 -47.06
CA LYS A 27 -19.07 15.45 -45.97
C LYS A 27 -19.63 14.25 -45.17
N ILE A 28 -19.93 13.15 -45.85
CA ILE A 28 -20.38 11.90 -45.20
C ILE A 28 -19.21 11.30 -44.39
N PHE A 29 -17.99 11.31 -44.94
CA PHE A 29 -16.80 10.81 -44.22
C PHE A 29 -16.45 11.68 -43.02
N LEU A 30 -16.54 13.01 -43.13
CA LEU A 30 -16.33 13.91 -41.98
C LEU A 30 -17.43 13.74 -40.90
N SER A 31 -18.67 13.53 -41.29
CA SER A 31 -19.76 13.29 -40.34
C SER A 31 -19.60 11.93 -39.62
N LEU A 32 -19.20 10.88 -40.34
CA LEU A 32 -18.90 9.58 -39.76
C LEU A 32 -17.67 9.62 -38.82
N LEU A 33 -16.64 10.37 -39.21
CA LEU A 33 -15.45 10.59 -38.35
C LEU A 33 -15.81 11.39 -37.10
N ALA A 34 -16.65 12.44 -37.23
CA ALA A 34 -17.16 13.21 -36.12
C ALA A 34 -18.04 12.38 -35.17
N ILE A 35 -18.88 11.49 -35.68
CA ILE A 35 -19.68 10.56 -34.87
C ILE A 35 -18.79 9.55 -34.18
N LEU A 36 -17.75 9.03 -34.83
CA LEU A 36 -16.77 8.12 -34.20
C LEU A 36 -15.98 8.81 -33.10
N VAL A 37 -15.54 10.05 -33.31
CA VAL A 37 -14.84 10.86 -32.29
C VAL A 37 -15.77 11.22 -31.12
N ILE A 38 -17.05 11.51 -31.41
CA ILE A 38 -18.05 11.76 -30.37
C ILE A 38 -18.33 10.46 -29.56
N GLN A 39 -18.42 9.31 -30.22
CA GLN A 39 -18.60 8.04 -29.51
C GLN A 39 -17.38 7.68 -28.62
N THR A 40 -16.16 8.01 -29.03
CA THR A 40 -14.97 7.83 -28.20
C THR A 40 -14.88 8.86 -27.07
N ALA A 41 -15.39 10.08 -27.26
CA ALA A 41 -15.44 11.12 -26.23
C ALA A 41 -16.52 10.87 -25.15
N PHE A 42 -17.58 10.12 -25.46
CA PHE A 42 -18.67 9.73 -24.56
C PHE A 42 -18.53 8.30 -24.00
N ALA A 43 -17.42 7.62 -24.25
CA ALA A 43 -17.05 6.50 -23.38
C ALA A 43 -16.71 7.08 -21.99
N GLN A 44 -17.73 7.51 -21.25
CA GLN A 44 -17.59 7.70 -19.80
C GLN A 44 -16.97 6.42 -19.28
N ASN A 45 -15.75 6.50 -18.76
CA ASN A 45 -15.11 5.36 -18.12
C ASN A 45 -16.12 4.80 -17.12
N LYS A 46 -16.68 3.63 -17.45
CA LYS A 46 -17.64 2.96 -16.58
C LYS A 46 -16.98 2.82 -15.22
N PHE A 47 -17.68 3.21 -14.16
CA PHE A 47 -17.15 3.07 -12.81
C PHE A 47 -16.75 1.61 -12.56
N ASN A 48 -15.48 1.37 -12.30
CA ASN A 48 -14.88 0.03 -12.20
C ASN A 48 -14.96 -0.58 -10.78
N GLY A 49 -15.51 0.15 -9.79
CA GLY A 49 -15.63 -0.32 -8.41
C GLY A 49 -14.37 -0.15 -7.56
N LEU A 50 -13.32 0.49 -8.11
CA LEU A 50 -12.16 0.96 -7.34
C LEU A 50 -12.42 2.36 -6.79
N ASP A 51 -11.53 2.88 -5.93
CA ASP A 51 -11.63 4.22 -5.32
C ASP A 51 -12.92 4.44 -4.52
N MET A 52 -13.43 3.38 -3.89
CA MET A 52 -14.65 3.45 -3.08
C MET A 52 -14.43 4.33 -1.85
N ASN A 53 -15.38 5.24 -1.62
CA ASN A 53 -15.41 6.12 -0.45
C ASN A 53 -16.87 6.49 -0.12
N MET A 54 -17.09 7.18 0.99
CA MET A 54 -18.46 7.55 1.42
C MET A 54 -19.22 8.39 0.38
N GLY A 55 -18.52 9.14 -0.47
CA GLY A 55 -19.12 9.97 -1.51
C GLY A 55 -19.60 9.20 -2.74
N ASN A 56 -19.15 7.94 -2.92
CA ASN A 56 -19.50 7.12 -4.09
C ASN A 56 -19.94 5.69 -3.76
N LEU A 57 -20.07 5.34 -2.49
CA LEU A 57 -20.43 3.98 -2.03
C LEU A 57 -21.77 3.47 -2.62
N TYR A 58 -22.67 4.37 -2.98
CA TYR A 58 -23.96 4.07 -3.61
C TYR A 58 -23.84 3.69 -5.11
N ARG A 59 -22.67 3.87 -5.73
CA ARG A 59 -22.46 3.54 -7.16
C ARG A 59 -22.26 2.05 -7.32
N LEU A 60 -23.00 1.46 -8.24
CA LEU A 60 -22.85 0.05 -8.63
C LEU A 60 -21.86 -0.12 -9.77
N SER A 61 -21.15 -1.24 -9.79
CA SER A 61 -20.21 -1.63 -10.86
C SER A 61 -20.35 -3.11 -11.19
N ASP A 62 -19.69 -3.56 -12.26
CA ASP A 62 -19.60 -4.98 -12.62
C ASP A 62 -18.42 -5.70 -11.92
N ALA A 63 -17.72 -5.01 -11.04
CA ALA A 63 -16.62 -5.54 -10.26
C ALA A 63 -17.08 -6.74 -9.41
N LYS A 64 -16.18 -7.71 -9.22
CA LYS A 64 -16.46 -8.92 -8.48
C LYS A 64 -15.62 -8.96 -7.21
N THR A 65 -16.28 -8.95 -6.07
CA THR A 65 -15.62 -9.14 -4.77
C THR A 65 -15.20 -10.59 -4.58
N ARG A 66 -13.99 -10.79 -4.07
CA ARG A 66 -13.40 -12.07 -3.69
C ARG A 66 -12.63 -11.92 -2.38
N SER A 67 -12.38 -13.05 -1.72
CA SER A 67 -11.58 -13.09 -0.51
C SER A 67 -10.78 -14.39 -0.44
N ILE A 68 -9.53 -14.29 -0.01
CA ILE A 68 -8.69 -15.44 0.33
C ILE A 68 -8.47 -15.46 1.84
N SER A 69 -8.63 -16.63 2.43
CA SER A 69 -8.34 -16.92 3.83
C SER A 69 -8.01 -18.40 3.97
N PRO A 70 -7.60 -18.90 5.14
CA PRO A 70 -7.43 -20.34 5.34
C PRO A 70 -8.71 -21.15 5.14
N GLU A 71 -9.89 -20.54 5.24
CA GLU A 71 -11.17 -21.19 4.91
C GLU A 71 -11.49 -21.17 3.40
N ASN A 72 -10.69 -20.47 2.58
CA ASN A 72 -10.78 -20.45 1.11
C ASN A 72 -9.46 -20.01 0.49
N PHE A 73 -8.52 -20.92 0.32
CA PHE A 73 -7.17 -20.61 -0.21
C PHE A 73 -7.14 -20.13 -1.66
N THR A 74 -8.15 -20.47 -2.45
CA THR A 74 -8.21 -20.12 -3.88
C THR A 74 -8.95 -18.81 -4.14
N GLY A 75 -9.75 -18.33 -3.18
CA GLY A 75 -10.67 -17.20 -3.38
C GLY A 75 -11.80 -17.47 -4.37
N GLU A 76 -11.98 -18.73 -4.82
CA GLU A 76 -13.05 -19.10 -5.76
C GLU A 76 -14.43 -18.90 -5.16
N LYS A 77 -15.36 -18.49 -6.03
CA LYS A 77 -16.76 -18.31 -5.66
C LYS A 77 -17.38 -19.62 -5.17
N GLY A 78 -17.96 -19.60 -3.97
CA GLY A 78 -18.67 -20.75 -3.40
C GLY A 78 -17.75 -21.88 -2.88
N LYS A 79 -16.45 -21.57 -2.64
CA LYS A 79 -15.47 -22.55 -2.14
C LYS A 79 -15.02 -22.31 -0.69
N ALA A 80 -15.64 -21.36 0.02
CA ALA A 80 -15.33 -21.14 1.43
C ALA A 80 -15.99 -22.18 2.35
N GLY A 81 -15.32 -22.49 3.48
CA GLY A 81 -15.83 -23.40 4.51
C GLY A 81 -15.89 -24.86 4.07
N MET A 82 -15.11 -25.27 3.07
CA MET A 82 -15.12 -26.63 2.52
C MET A 82 -14.13 -27.58 3.19
N ALA A 83 -13.38 -27.14 4.20
CA ALA A 83 -12.44 -28.01 4.90
C ALA A 83 -13.16 -29.29 5.42
N ASP A 84 -12.50 -30.43 5.26
CA ASP A 84 -13.03 -31.71 5.71
C ASP A 84 -12.44 -32.08 7.08
N PRO A 85 -13.26 -32.36 8.10
CA PRO A 85 -12.76 -32.83 9.40
C PRO A 85 -11.90 -34.13 9.32
N ALA A 86 -12.08 -34.92 8.29
CA ALA A 86 -11.26 -36.12 8.05
C ALA A 86 -9.80 -35.80 7.68
N ASP A 87 -9.53 -34.57 7.18
CA ASP A 87 -8.19 -34.12 6.81
C ASP A 87 -7.40 -33.49 7.97
N LYS A 88 -7.85 -33.68 9.22
CA LYS A 88 -7.28 -33.05 10.44
C LYS A 88 -5.77 -33.25 10.64
N ASP A 89 -5.22 -34.34 10.08
CA ASP A 89 -3.79 -34.68 10.22
C ASP A 89 -2.92 -34.01 9.13
N LYS A 90 -3.53 -33.36 8.14
CA LYS A 90 -2.83 -32.64 7.09
C LYS A 90 -2.52 -31.20 7.55
N PRO A 91 -1.26 -30.72 7.39
CA PRO A 91 -0.90 -29.36 7.75
C PRO A 91 -1.75 -28.32 7.00
N ASN A 92 -2.23 -27.32 7.72
CA ASN A 92 -2.95 -26.15 7.19
C ASN A 92 -4.24 -26.47 6.41
N VAL A 93 -4.91 -27.60 6.70
CA VAL A 93 -6.13 -28.00 5.99
C VAL A 93 -7.37 -28.02 6.89
N ALA A 94 -7.25 -28.49 8.13
CA ALA A 94 -8.35 -28.53 9.09
C ALA A 94 -7.86 -28.30 10.53
N ASN A 95 -7.08 -27.24 10.73
CA ASN A 95 -6.35 -26.95 11.97
C ASN A 95 -7.26 -26.81 13.22
N ALA A 96 -8.55 -26.57 13.06
CA ALA A 96 -9.52 -26.46 14.15
C ALA A 96 -10.54 -27.63 14.18
N ALA A 97 -10.27 -28.75 13.49
CA ALA A 97 -11.18 -29.90 13.48
C ALA A 97 -11.52 -30.43 14.88
N GLY A 98 -10.57 -30.42 15.82
CA GLY A 98 -10.83 -30.77 17.22
C GLY A 98 -11.82 -29.84 17.93
N ALA A 99 -11.78 -28.54 17.65
CA ALA A 99 -12.74 -27.57 18.18
C ALA A 99 -14.12 -27.70 17.51
N ALA A 100 -14.16 -28.02 16.22
CA ALA A 100 -15.39 -28.19 15.45
C ALA A 100 -15.94 -29.63 15.43
N ARG A 101 -15.40 -30.53 16.25
CA ARG A 101 -15.71 -31.98 16.24
C ARG A 101 -17.22 -32.32 16.34
N ASP A 102 -17.97 -31.47 17.05
CA ASP A 102 -19.41 -31.68 17.25
C ASP A 102 -20.27 -30.96 16.19
N LEU A 103 -19.65 -30.16 15.29
CA LEU A 103 -20.33 -29.31 14.32
C LEU A 103 -20.13 -29.78 12.87
N GLY A 104 -18.94 -30.31 12.54
CA GLY A 104 -18.63 -30.89 11.24
C GLY A 104 -18.27 -29.87 10.16
N GLN A 105 -18.38 -30.30 8.89
CA GLN A 105 -18.08 -29.50 7.72
C GLN A 105 -19.00 -28.26 7.59
N GLY A 106 -18.49 -27.17 7.04
CA GLY A 106 -19.21 -25.91 6.90
C GLY A 106 -19.11 -24.99 8.12
N TRP A 107 -18.53 -25.47 9.20
CA TRP A 107 -18.21 -24.66 10.38
C TRP A 107 -16.74 -24.24 10.37
N LYS A 108 -16.27 -23.52 11.39
CA LYS A 108 -14.91 -22.97 11.51
C LYS A 108 -13.88 -24.11 11.69
N LEU A 109 -13.44 -24.71 10.59
CA LEU A 109 -12.53 -25.86 10.58
C LEU A 109 -11.07 -25.49 10.29
N ASN A 110 -10.83 -24.47 9.48
CA ASN A 110 -9.47 -24.08 9.09
C ASN A 110 -9.23 -22.57 9.22
N PRO A 111 -9.34 -21.97 10.43
CA PRO A 111 -9.29 -20.53 10.58
C PRO A 111 -7.88 -19.91 10.52
N PHE A 112 -6.82 -20.70 10.56
CA PHE A 112 -5.43 -20.26 10.60
C PHE A 112 -4.50 -21.23 9.89
N ILE A 113 -3.29 -20.74 9.61
CA ILE A 113 -2.17 -21.56 9.14
C ILE A 113 -1.02 -21.52 10.14
N ARG A 114 -0.09 -22.48 10.02
CA ARG A 114 1.20 -22.47 10.71
C ARG A 114 2.32 -22.47 9.69
N ILE A 115 3.28 -21.58 9.86
CA ILE A 115 4.46 -21.43 9.01
C ILE A 115 5.67 -21.78 9.87
N LYS A 116 6.37 -22.87 9.53
CA LYS A 116 7.54 -23.33 10.28
C LYS A 116 8.74 -22.43 10.03
N PRO A 117 9.76 -22.46 10.91
CA PRO A 117 11.05 -21.84 10.63
C PRO A 117 11.61 -22.29 9.26
N GLY A 118 12.07 -21.32 8.46
CA GLY A 118 12.59 -21.53 7.11
C GLY A 118 11.52 -21.83 6.03
N GLU A 119 10.24 -21.82 6.38
CA GLU A 119 9.14 -22.07 5.44
C GLU A 119 8.63 -20.76 4.83
N THR A 120 8.37 -20.81 3.51
CA THR A 120 7.59 -19.78 2.80
C THR A 120 6.23 -20.33 2.44
N PHE A 121 5.16 -19.68 2.91
CA PHE A 121 3.78 -20.03 2.60
C PHE A 121 3.17 -19.01 1.62
N THR A 122 2.50 -19.51 0.57
CA THR A 122 1.75 -18.65 -0.36
C THR A 122 0.38 -18.35 0.26
N LEU A 123 0.18 -17.08 0.66
CA LEU A 123 -1.08 -16.60 1.23
C LEU A 123 -2.14 -16.39 0.15
N ALA A 124 -1.73 -15.88 -1.00
CA ALA A 124 -2.61 -15.62 -2.13
C ALA A 124 -1.85 -15.79 -3.46
N ASP A 125 -2.55 -16.31 -4.47
CA ASP A 125 -2.10 -16.40 -5.87
C ASP A 125 -3.32 -16.12 -6.75
N ILE A 126 -3.45 -14.88 -7.24
CA ILE A 126 -4.67 -14.33 -7.83
C ILE A 126 -4.43 -13.96 -9.27
N ASP A 127 -5.23 -14.51 -10.18
CA ASP A 127 -5.29 -14.05 -11.56
C ASP A 127 -6.18 -12.81 -11.67
N GLY A 128 -5.69 -11.80 -12.40
CA GLY A 128 -6.33 -10.50 -12.57
C GLY A 128 -6.99 -10.28 -13.93
N PRO A 129 -7.32 -9.04 -14.26
CA PRO A 129 -6.98 -7.81 -13.53
C PRO A 129 -7.82 -7.56 -12.28
N GLY A 130 -7.24 -6.81 -11.33
CA GLY A 130 -7.91 -6.51 -10.07
C GLY A 130 -7.10 -5.62 -9.13
N ALA A 131 -7.58 -5.50 -7.89
CA ALA A 131 -6.86 -4.81 -6.82
C ALA A 131 -7.12 -5.47 -5.47
N ILE A 132 -6.08 -5.58 -4.63
CA ILE A 132 -6.25 -5.85 -3.20
C ILE A 132 -6.86 -4.59 -2.59
N GLN A 133 -7.90 -4.78 -1.77
CA GLN A 133 -8.63 -3.69 -1.12
C GLN A 133 -8.40 -3.65 0.39
N HIS A 134 -8.20 -4.82 1.00
CA HIS A 134 -8.00 -4.94 2.42
C HIS A 134 -7.19 -6.21 2.74
N ILE A 135 -6.28 -6.08 3.68
CA ILE A 135 -5.56 -7.20 4.28
C ILE A 135 -5.78 -7.13 5.78
N TRP A 136 -6.38 -8.16 6.34
CA TRP A 136 -6.44 -8.37 7.78
C TRP A 136 -5.54 -9.53 8.18
N MET A 137 -4.78 -9.35 9.26
CA MET A 137 -3.90 -10.39 9.82
C MET A 137 -3.87 -10.34 11.34
N THR A 138 -3.77 -11.51 11.97
CA THR A 138 -3.42 -11.66 13.38
C THR A 138 -2.26 -12.64 13.48
N PRO A 139 -1.02 -12.16 13.40
CA PRO A 139 0.17 -12.99 13.52
C PRO A 139 0.52 -13.24 14.99
N ALA A 140 0.74 -14.50 15.36
CA ALA A 140 1.36 -14.88 16.62
C ALA A 140 2.85 -15.17 16.41
N GLY A 141 3.70 -14.88 17.40
CA GLY A 141 5.14 -15.07 17.33
C GLY A 141 5.92 -13.78 17.12
N LYS A 142 7.16 -13.89 16.66
CA LYS A 142 8.06 -12.76 16.47
C LYS A 142 7.81 -12.07 15.11
N TRP A 143 7.13 -10.96 15.11
CA TRP A 143 6.66 -10.29 13.89
C TRP A 143 7.78 -9.86 12.93
N ARG A 144 8.96 -9.48 13.44
CA ARG A 144 10.12 -9.11 12.60
C ARG A 144 10.78 -10.29 11.90
N PHE A 145 10.50 -11.52 12.33
CA PHE A 145 11.03 -12.72 11.68
C PHE A 145 10.12 -13.28 10.61
N ASN A 146 8.98 -12.65 10.38
CA ASN A 146 8.01 -13.07 9.38
C ASN A 146 7.94 -12.02 8.27
N ILE A 147 8.40 -12.38 7.09
CA ILE A 147 8.58 -11.48 5.96
C ILE A 147 7.40 -11.60 4.99
N LEU A 148 6.68 -10.50 4.86
CA LEU A 148 5.62 -10.33 3.86
C LEU A 148 6.26 -9.93 2.54
N ARG A 149 5.96 -10.71 1.47
CA ARG A 149 6.33 -10.33 0.10
C ARG A 149 5.12 -10.32 -0.81
N ILE A 150 5.09 -9.35 -1.71
CA ILE A 150 4.07 -9.25 -2.76
C ILE A 150 4.76 -9.06 -4.11
N TYR A 151 4.26 -9.77 -5.11
CA TYR A 151 4.77 -9.79 -6.48
C TYR A 151 3.64 -9.47 -7.45
N TRP A 152 3.90 -8.56 -8.39
CA TRP A 152 2.93 -8.17 -9.38
C TRP A 152 3.19 -8.82 -10.74
N ASP A 153 2.15 -9.19 -11.44
CA ASP A 153 2.10 -9.55 -12.87
C ASP A 153 3.13 -10.62 -13.32
N GLY A 154 3.56 -11.47 -12.39
CA GLY A 154 4.50 -12.56 -12.64
C GLY A 154 5.97 -12.19 -12.52
N GLU A 155 6.30 -11.04 -11.93
CA GLU A 155 7.67 -10.67 -11.61
C GLU A 155 8.30 -11.61 -10.58
N THR A 156 9.62 -11.78 -10.66
CA THR A 156 10.38 -12.65 -9.76
C THR A 156 10.94 -11.91 -8.55
N GLU A 157 11.23 -10.62 -8.69
CA GLU A 157 11.64 -9.76 -7.58
C GLU A 157 10.39 -9.19 -6.88
N PRO A 158 10.34 -9.14 -5.56
CA PRO A 158 9.18 -8.63 -4.84
C PRO A 158 9.08 -7.11 -4.94
N SER A 159 7.87 -6.60 -5.13
CA SER A 159 7.55 -5.17 -5.01
C SER A 159 7.26 -4.76 -3.56
N VAL A 160 6.95 -5.71 -2.70
CA VAL A 160 6.86 -5.55 -1.24
C VAL A 160 7.76 -6.59 -0.60
N GLU A 161 8.69 -6.15 0.26
CA GLU A 161 9.52 -7.03 1.08
C GLU A 161 9.77 -6.38 2.45
N VAL A 162 8.98 -6.82 3.44
CA VAL A 162 8.91 -6.14 4.74
C VAL A 162 8.63 -7.14 5.86
N PRO A 163 9.27 -7.05 7.04
CA PRO A 163 8.81 -7.73 8.24
C PRO A 163 7.35 -7.35 8.55
N VAL A 164 6.52 -8.34 8.85
CA VAL A 164 5.07 -8.12 9.00
C VAL A 164 4.73 -7.09 10.08
N GLY A 165 5.47 -7.06 11.19
CA GLY A 165 5.25 -6.05 12.23
C GLY A 165 5.50 -4.63 11.71
N ASP A 166 6.61 -4.43 11.02
CA ASP A 166 6.99 -3.11 10.48
C ASP A 166 6.03 -2.65 9.38
N PHE A 167 5.51 -3.58 8.55
CA PHE A 167 4.51 -3.24 7.53
C PHE A 167 3.24 -2.63 8.13
N PHE A 168 2.84 -3.10 9.33
CA PHE A 168 1.67 -2.60 10.04
C PHE A 168 2.01 -1.59 11.16
N GLY A 169 3.24 -1.07 11.20
CA GLY A 169 3.62 -0.05 12.16
C GLY A 169 4.00 -0.58 13.55
N MET A 170 4.22 -1.88 13.72
CA MET A 170 4.56 -2.53 15.00
C MET A 170 6.01 -3.03 15.02
N GLY A 171 6.96 -2.21 14.57
CA GLY A 171 8.38 -2.58 14.40
C GLY A 171 9.08 -2.94 15.71
N TRP A 172 8.60 -2.49 16.86
CA TRP A 172 9.16 -2.85 18.16
C TRP A 172 8.65 -4.19 18.71
N GLY A 173 7.87 -4.95 17.91
CA GLY A 173 7.39 -6.27 18.30
C GLY A 173 6.38 -6.27 19.45
N SER A 174 5.86 -5.12 19.83
CA SER A 174 4.85 -4.93 20.86
C SER A 174 3.65 -4.15 20.31
N TYR A 175 2.48 -4.45 20.88
CA TYR A 175 1.22 -3.79 20.48
C TYR A 175 1.21 -2.33 20.92
N SER A 176 0.73 -1.47 20.04
CA SER A 176 0.13 -0.18 20.36
C SER A 176 -1.08 0.06 19.44
N GLN A 177 -2.02 0.90 19.89
CA GLN A 177 -3.14 1.30 19.04
C GLN A 177 -2.63 2.19 17.91
N LEU A 178 -2.91 1.80 16.65
CA LEU A 178 -2.68 2.64 15.49
C LEU A 178 -4.01 2.82 14.76
N THR A 179 -4.38 4.08 14.50
CA THR A 179 -5.62 4.41 13.80
C THR A 179 -5.33 5.40 12.69
N SER A 180 -5.38 4.96 11.45
CA SER A 180 -5.18 5.82 10.27
C SER A 180 -6.01 5.34 9.08
N LEU A 181 -5.95 6.06 7.95
CA LEU A 181 -6.66 5.65 6.73
C LEU A 181 -6.03 4.42 6.07
N ALA A 182 -4.72 4.31 6.10
CA ALA A 182 -4.01 3.28 5.35
C ALA A 182 -3.72 2.02 6.17
N VAL A 183 -3.45 2.19 7.46
CA VAL A 183 -3.09 1.10 8.39
C VAL A 183 -3.80 1.30 9.71
N CYS A 184 -4.39 0.23 10.23
CA CYS A 184 -4.96 0.22 11.58
C CYS A 184 -4.47 -1.04 12.32
N VAL A 185 -4.10 -0.86 13.60
CA VAL A 185 -3.81 -1.98 14.50
C VAL A 185 -4.71 -1.88 15.72
N ASN A 186 -5.59 -2.86 15.86
CA ASN A 186 -6.62 -2.89 16.89
C ASN A 186 -6.23 -3.83 18.05
N PRO A 187 -6.92 -3.77 19.22
CA PRO A 187 -6.63 -4.61 20.36
C PRO A 187 -6.50 -6.10 20.00
N GLY A 188 -5.50 -6.76 20.62
CA GLY A 188 -5.15 -8.13 20.31
C GLY A 188 -4.25 -8.28 19.08
N SER A 189 -3.62 -7.20 18.62
CA SER A 189 -2.73 -7.18 17.46
C SER A 189 -3.44 -7.58 16.16
N ALA A 190 -4.64 -7.06 15.95
CA ALA A 190 -5.36 -7.19 14.70
C ALA A 190 -4.84 -6.15 13.70
N PHE A 191 -4.01 -6.60 12.79
CA PHE A 191 -3.35 -5.81 11.75
C PHE A 191 -4.29 -5.62 10.55
N ASN A 192 -4.47 -4.39 10.10
CA ASN A 192 -5.31 -4.04 8.96
C ASN A 192 -4.56 -3.09 8.01
N CYS A 193 -4.65 -3.37 6.73
CA CYS A 193 -4.10 -2.55 5.66
C CYS A 193 -5.19 -2.24 4.64
N TYR A 194 -5.31 -0.97 4.27
CA TYR A 194 -6.27 -0.45 3.29
C TYR A 194 -5.58 0.24 2.11
N TRP A 195 -4.26 0.09 1.94
CA TRP A 195 -3.58 0.55 0.73
C TRP A 195 -4.20 -0.12 -0.49
N PRO A 196 -4.71 0.61 -1.50
CA PRO A 196 -5.19 0.00 -2.73
C PRO A 196 -4.00 -0.57 -3.53
N MET A 197 -4.06 -1.83 -3.92
CA MET A 197 -2.94 -2.49 -4.61
C MET A 197 -3.42 -3.06 -5.95
N PRO A 198 -3.44 -2.26 -7.02
CA PRO A 198 -3.88 -2.72 -8.34
C PRO A 198 -2.84 -3.64 -9.00
N PHE A 199 -3.32 -4.63 -9.77
CA PHE A 199 -2.51 -5.51 -10.60
C PHE A 199 -3.26 -5.84 -11.91
N ARG A 200 -2.51 -6.01 -13.02
CA ARG A 200 -3.11 -6.16 -14.34
C ARG A 200 -3.26 -7.61 -14.78
N LYS A 201 -2.39 -8.49 -14.30
CA LYS A 201 -2.37 -9.90 -14.69
C LYS A 201 -2.42 -10.83 -13.48
N LYS A 202 -1.58 -10.57 -12.48
CA LYS A 202 -1.39 -11.49 -11.36
C LYS A 202 -0.95 -10.76 -10.08
N CYS A 203 -1.43 -11.27 -8.94
CA CYS A 203 -0.93 -10.89 -7.62
C CYS A 203 -0.56 -12.15 -6.86
N LYS A 204 0.72 -12.25 -6.41
CA LYS A 204 1.17 -13.31 -5.51
C LYS A 204 1.62 -12.70 -4.19
N ILE A 205 1.11 -13.23 -3.09
CA ILE A 205 1.45 -12.81 -1.72
C ILE A 205 2.01 -14.01 -0.95
N THR A 206 3.18 -13.83 -0.35
CA THR A 206 3.83 -14.87 0.45
C THR A 206 4.18 -14.35 1.85
N MET A 207 4.27 -15.27 2.80
CA MET A 207 4.83 -15.05 4.12
C MET A 207 5.92 -16.08 4.37
N GLU A 208 7.13 -15.61 4.71
CA GLU A 208 8.26 -16.45 5.07
C GLU A 208 8.60 -16.27 6.54
N ASN A 209 8.76 -17.37 7.27
CA ASN A 209 9.31 -17.36 8.62
C ASN A 209 10.83 -17.57 8.53
N ILE A 210 11.61 -16.51 8.65
CA ILE A 210 13.09 -16.55 8.61
C ILE A 210 13.72 -16.83 9.98
N GLY A 211 12.92 -17.00 11.03
CA GLY A 211 13.40 -17.36 12.38
C GLY A 211 13.90 -18.80 12.44
N ASP A 212 14.49 -19.18 13.56
CA ASP A 212 15.12 -20.48 13.76
C ASP A 212 14.42 -21.39 14.79
N ALA A 213 13.48 -20.86 15.59
CA ALA A 213 12.93 -21.61 16.72
C ALA A 213 11.42 -21.81 16.66
N ASP A 214 10.65 -20.77 16.47
CA ASP A 214 9.21 -20.79 16.71
C ASP A 214 8.39 -20.75 15.40
N PRO A 215 7.37 -21.63 15.24
CA PRO A 215 6.43 -21.49 14.13
C PRO A 215 5.56 -20.25 14.32
N MET A 216 5.27 -19.56 13.24
CA MET A 216 4.26 -18.51 13.18
C MET A 216 2.87 -19.14 13.05
N THR A 217 1.93 -18.75 13.90
CA THR A 217 0.50 -19.00 13.66
C THR A 217 -0.11 -17.73 13.08
N LEU A 218 -0.77 -17.86 11.93
CA LEU A 218 -1.34 -16.73 11.21
C LEU A 218 -2.82 -16.94 10.92
N TYR A 219 -3.66 -16.07 11.44
CA TYR A 219 -5.03 -15.84 10.96
C TYR A 219 -4.96 -14.72 9.94
N TYR A 220 -5.59 -14.87 8.78
CA TYR A 220 -5.57 -13.82 7.77
C TYR A 220 -6.79 -13.85 6.86
N GLN A 221 -7.08 -12.70 6.29
CA GLN A 221 -8.03 -12.51 5.20
C GLN A 221 -7.53 -11.44 4.26
N ILE A 222 -7.57 -11.72 2.96
CA ILE A 222 -7.17 -10.82 1.89
C ILE A 222 -8.39 -10.60 1.00
N ASP A 223 -8.95 -9.40 1.08
CA ASP A 223 -10.12 -9.02 0.29
C ASP A 223 -9.68 -8.27 -0.96
N TYR A 224 -10.21 -8.69 -2.11
CA TYR A 224 -9.84 -8.12 -3.41
C TYR A 224 -11.02 -7.99 -4.35
N THR A 225 -10.84 -7.14 -5.34
CA THR A 225 -11.82 -6.86 -6.38
C THR A 225 -11.24 -7.25 -7.74
N LEU A 226 -11.93 -8.08 -8.51
CA LEU A 226 -11.63 -8.35 -9.92
C LEU A 226 -12.38 -7.36 -10.78
N THR A 227 -11.65 -6.54 -11.52
CA THR A 227 -12.16 -5.45 -12.36
C THR A 227 -11.06 -4.91 -13.25
N GLU A 228 -11.41 -4.15 -14.27
CA GLU A 228 -10.47 -3.40 -15.09
C GLU A 228 -9.68 -2.39 -14.25
N VAL A 229 -8.37 -2.39 -14.41
CA VAL A 229 -7.44 -1.47 -13.74
C VAL A 229 -7.11 -0.31 -14.67
N PRO A 230 -7.18 0.96 -14.21
CA PRO A 230 -6.80 2.11 -15.02
C PRO A 230 -5.38 1.99 -15.57
N ALA A 231 -5.18 2.43 -16.82
CA ALA A 231 -3.88 2.33 -17.49
C ALA A 231 -2.78 3.15 -16.81
N ASP A 232 -3.14 4.20 -16.10
CA ASP A 232 -2.28 5.10 -15.34
C ASP A 232 -2.07 4.67 -13.88
N ALA A 233 -2.68 3.56 -13.44
CA ALA A 233 -2.47 3.05 -12.10
C ALA A 233 -1.03 2.56 -11.91
N GLY A 234 -0.34 3.07 -10.89
CA GLY A 234 0.95 2.56 -10.42
C GLY A 234 0.78 1.29 -9.59
N TYR A 235 1.82 0.45 -9.55
CA TYR A 235 1.88 -0.68 -8.65
C TYR A 235 2.34 -0.24 -7.26
N PHE A 236 1.78 -0.86 -6.24
CA PHE A 236 2.14 -0.59 -4.85
C PHE A 236 3.46 -1.26 -4.48
N HIS A 237 4.30 -0.53 -3.75
CA HIS A 237 5.61 -0.99 -3.27
C HIS A 237 5.77 -0.70 -1.79
N ALA A 238 6.52 -1.56 -1.10
CA ALA A 238 6.96 -1.31 0.27
C ALA A 238 8.34 -1.93 0.51
N GLN A 239 9.27 -1.13 1.03
CA GLN A 239 10.65 -1.54 1.30
C GLN A 239 11.04 -1.26 2.75
N PHE A 240 11.58 -2.28 3.40
CA PHE A 240 12.16 -2.19 4.73
C PHE A 240 13.63 -1.82 4.68
N ARG A 241 14.06 -0.96 5.63
CA ARG A 241 15.47 -0.70 5.95
C ARG A 241 15.65 -0.62 7.46
N ARG A 242 16.85 -1.00 7.93
CA ARG A 242 17.28 -0.81 9.32
C ARG A 242 18.77 -0.50 9.36
N GLN A 243 19.15 0.41 10.26
CA GLN A 243 20.51 0.65 10.71
C GLN A 243 20.52 0.67 12.24
N ASN A 244 21.38 -0.13 12.86
CA ASN A 244 21.53 -0.19 14.31
C ASN A 244 23.01 -0.44 14.65
N PRO A 245 23.77 0.59 15.09
CA PRO A 245 23.38 2.01 15.11
C PRO A 245 23.39 2.65 13.71
N ASP A 246 22.68 3.78 13.52
CA ASP A 246 22.86 4.63 12.35
C ASP A 246 24.25 5.30 12.42
N VAL A 247 25.17 4.84 11.58
CA VAL A 247 26.54 5.34 11.55
C VAL A 247 26.71 6.55 10.65
N THR A 248 25.70 6.86 9.84
CA THR A 248 25.72 7.97 8.88
C THR A 248 25.16 9.27 9.45
N SER A 249 24.27 9.16 10.45
CA SER A 249 23.45 10.26 11.00
C SER A 249 22.61 10.99 9.92
N ASP A 250 22.45 10.39 8.75
CA ASP A 250 21.56 10.77 7.65
C ASP A 250 20.97 9.47 7.10
N TYR A 251 19.99 8.94 7.84
CA TYR A 251 19.40 7.64 7.59
C TYR A 251 18.67 7.59 6.26
N THR A 252 18.98 6.58 5.45
CA THR A 252 18.32 6.37 4.16
C THR A 252 17.01 5.63 4.34
N ILE A 253 15.89 6.32 4.13
CA ILE A 253 14.54 5.73 4.10
C ILE A 253 14.36 4.91 2.82
N ILE A 254 14.71 5.48 1.67
CA ILE A 254 14.71 4.79 0.39
C ILE A 254 15.73 5.41 -0.55
N ASP A 255 16.35 4.58 -1.41
CA ASP A 255 17.27 5.01 -2.47
C ASP A 255 17.19 4.01 -3.63
N GLY A 256 17.51 4.48 -4.83
CA GLY A 256 17.57 3.66 -6.03
C GLY A 256 16.23 3.45 -6.75
N VAL A 257 15.16 4.13 -6.33
CA VAL A 257 13.89 4.11 -7.07
C VAL A 257 14.09 4.78 -8.43
N LYS A 258 13.69 4.10 -9.51
CA LYS A 258 13.79 4.58 -10.89
C LYS A 258 12.46 4.47 -11.60
N GLY A 259 12.16 5.43 -12.47
CA GLY A 259 10.92 5.50 -13.22
C GLY A 259 9.94 6.52 -12.65
N LYS A 260 8.71 6.49 -13.12
CA LYS A 260 7.65 7.42 -12.70
C LYS A 260 6.84 6.85 -11.54
N GLY A 261 6.56 7.70 -10.54
CA GLY A 261 5.77 7.29 -9.40
C GLY A 261 5.47 8.41 -8.41
N HIS A 262 5.03 8.02 -7.23
CA HIS A 262 4.88 8.92 -6.11
C HIS A 262 5.07 8.18 -4.77
N TYR A 263 5.79 8.84 -3.88
CA TYR A 263 5.95 8.42 -2.49
C TYR A 263 4.61 8.61 -1.76
N ALA A 264 4.18 7.57 -1.08
CA ALA A 264 2.90 7.52 -0.38
C ALA A 264 3.04 7.60 1.15
N GLY A 265 4.25 7.37 1.68
CA GLY A 265 4.47 7.52 3.12
C GLY A 265 5.58 6.65 3.70
N VAL A 266 5.72 6.76 5.02
CA VAL A 266 6.69 5.99 5.80
C VAL A 266 6.12 5.64 7.17
N TYR A 267 6.46 4.45 7.65
CA TYR A 267 6.50 4.10 9.06
C TYR A 267 7.96 4.11 9.50
N MET A 268 8.23 4.65 10.70
CA MET A 268 9.57 4.64 11.33
C MET A 268 9.50 4.13 12.77
N ALA A 269 10.43 3.26 13.11
CA ALA A 269 10.75 2.83 14.47
C ALA A 269 12.11 3.44 14.85
N ILE A 270 12.14 4.33 15.83
CA ILE A 270 13.34 5.03 16.28
C ILE A 270 13.63 4.65 17.72
N GLY A 271 14.81 4.06 17.97
CA GLY A 271 15.32 3.74 19.29
C GLY A 271 16.53 4.62 19.61
N VAL A 272 16.37 5.55 20.57
CA VAL A 272 17.39 6.56 20.85
C VAL A 272 18.49 6.02 21.77
N ASN A 273 19.74 6.30 21.41
CA ASN A 273 20.93 5.91 22.15
C ASN A 273 21.55 7.06 22.95
N ASN A 274 20.97 8.26 22.88
CA ASN A 274 21.44 9.47 23.54
C ASN A 274 20.38 10.03 24.49
N ASN A 275 20.83 10.75 25.52
CA ASN A 275 19.94 11.59 26.33
C ASN A 275 19.57 12.89 25.59
N GLY A 276 18.47 13.49 25.95
CA GLY A 276 17.97 14.75 25.40
C GLY A 276 16.97 14.55 24.27
N TRP A 277 16.53 15.65 23.69
CA TRP A 277 15.66 15.64 22.52
C TRP A 277 16.39 15.03 21.30
N TRP A 278 15.70 14.20 20.57
CA TRP A 278 16.27 13.33 19.51
C TRP A 278 15.78 13.66 18.11
N GLY A 279 14.81 14.54 17.95
CA GLY A 279 14.03 14.67 16.72
C GLY A 279 14.25 15.97 15.94
N GLU A 280 15.45 16.55 15.96
CA GLU A 280 15.80 17.75 15.16
C GLU A 280 16.06 17.46 13.68
N GLY A 281 16.09 16.17 13.31
CA GLY A 281 16.53 15.74 11.99
C GLY A 281 15.56 16.09 10.86
N GLU A 282 16.07 16.72 9.81
CA GLU A 282 15.31 17.08 8.62
C GLU A 282 15.12 15.88 7.68
N ILE A 283 13.90 15.66 7.20
CA ILE A 283 13.66 14.77 6.06
C ILE A 283 14.02 15.48 4.75
N LYS A 284 14.59 14.72 3.80
CA LYS A 284 15.03 15.25 2.49
C LYS A 284 14.54 14.36 1.37
N PHE A 285 13.91 14.96 0.36
CA PHE A 285 13.50 14.29 -0.86
C PHE A 285 14.35 14.77 -2.04
N PHE A 286 15.17 13.87 -2.56
CA PHE A 286 15.93 14.06 -3.79
C PHE A 286 15.12 13.50 -4.94
N ILE A 287 14.73 14.35 -5.88
CA ILE A 287 13.74 14.07 -6.91
C ILE A 287 14.37 14.34 -8.29
N ASP A 288 14.15 13.42 -9.24
CA ASP A 288 14.41 13.62 -10.67
C ASP A 288 15.83 14.07 -11.04
N GLY A 289 16.83 13.48 -10.38
CA GLY A 289 18.24 13.75 -10.63
C GLY A 289 18.89 14.71 -9.65
N ASP A 290 18.22 15.06 -8.57
CA ASP A 290 18.86 15.78 -7.47
C ASP A 290 20.04 14.99 -6.91
N THR A 291 21.17 15.63 -6.68
CA THR A 291 22.38 14.97 -6.20
C THR A 291 22.95 15.59 -4.93
N LYS A 292 23.15 16.91 -4.92
CA LYS A 292 23.78 17.64 -3.81
C LYS A 292 22.78 18.21 -2.84
N PHE A 293 21.69 18.74 -3.33
CA PHE A 293 20.63 19.35 -2.54
C PHE A 293 19.29 18.72 -2.91
N PRO A 294 18.40 18.51 -1.93
CA PRO A 294 17.06 17.96 -2.18
C PRO A 294 16.11 19.01 -2.76
N THR A 295 15.10 18.57 -3.50
CA THR A 295 13.98 19.44 -3.89
C THR A 295 13.09 19.79 -2.70
N ILE A 296 12.92 18.86 -1.74
CA ILE A 296 12.14 19.10 -0.52
C ILE A 296 13.04 18.84 0.68
N CYS A 297 13.05 19.76 1.64
CA CYS A 297 13.72 19.63 2.92
C CYS A 297 12.74 20.03 4.04
N GLY A 298 12.64 19.20 5.07
CA GLY A 298 11.83 19.49 6.25
C GLY A 298 12.57 20.37 7.24
N THR A 299 12.01 20.50 8.45
CA THR A 299 12.53 21.35 9.54
C THR A 299 12.85 20.58 10.81
N GLY A 300 12.29 19.37 10.98
CA GLY A 300 12.50 18.48 12.11
C GLY A 300 11.79 17.16 11.92
N THR A 301 12.16 16.18 12.69
CA THR A 301 11.51 14.84 12.65
C THR A 301 10.07 14.94 13.14
N GLU A 302 9.83 15.65 14.26
CA GLU A 302 8.47 15.84 14.77
C GLU A 302 7.59 16.62 13.81
N ASP A 303 8.15 17.62 13.13
CA ASP A 303 7.44 18.43 12.12
C ASP A 303 7.01 17.56 10.94
N TYR A 304 7.92 16.69 10.49
CA TYR A 304 7.60 15.77 9.41
C TYR A 304 6.45 14.82 9.78
N PHE A 305 6.43 14.32 11.01
CA PHE A 305 5.34 13.48 11.51
C PHE A 305 4.13 14.28 12.01
N CYS A 306 4.06 15.58 11.68
CA CYS A 306 2.96 16.50 11.97
C CYS A 306 2.73 16.77 13.46
N GLY A 307 3.77 16.62 14.26
CA GLY A 307 3.85 17.11 15.62
C GLY A 307 4.53 18.47 15.69
N SER A 308 4.89 18.88 16.87
CA SER A 308 5.69 20.08 17.14
C SER A 308 6.22 20.03 18.57
N TYR A 309 7.28 20.83 18.82
CA TYR A 309 7.81 21.01 20.18
C TYR A 309 7.99 19.68 20.94
N ASP A 310 8.80 18.79 20.37
CA ASP A 310 9.21 17.52 20.97
C ASP A 310 8.04 16.54 21.23
N PHE A 311 6.89 16.70 20.54
CA PHE A 311 5.63 16.00 20.83
C PHE A 311 5.15 16.16 22.27
N ASP A 312 5.55 17.26 22.95
CA ASP A 312 5.28 17.48 24.35
C ASP A 312 3.96 18.23 24.58
N THR A 313 3.21 17.79 25.56
CA THR A 313 2.10 18.54 26.11
C THR A 313 2.36 18.77 27.58
N ASN A 314 3.09 19.83 27.91
CA ASN A 314 3.35 20.22 29.28
C ASN A 314 2.09 20.20 30.13
N LYS A 315 2.03 19.29 31.11
CA LYS A 315 0.88 19.14 32.01
C LYS A 315 1.33 19.32 33.46
N LYS A 316 0.50 19.97 34.26
CA LYS A 316 0.71 19.97 35.70
C LYS A 316 0.28 18.62 36.27
N ASN A 317 1.15 18.01 37.07
CA ASN A 317 0.81 16.83 37.86
C ASN A 317 -0.13 17.18 39.03
N ALA A 318 -0.57 16.20 39.80
CA ALA A 318 -1.45 16.39 40.95
C ALA A 318 -0.88 17.34 42.03
N ALA A 319 0.44 17.50 42.09
CA ALA A 319 1.13 18.43 42.97
C ALA A 319 1.30 19.85 42.40
N GLY A 320 0.78 20.09 41.17
CA GLY A 320 0.90 21.38 40.48
C GLY A 320 2.25 21.64 39.80
N VAL A 321 3.13 20.63 39.76
CA VAL A 321 4.44 20.70 39.12
C VAL A 321 4.28 20.44 37.62
N MET A 322 4.92 21.24 36.75
CA MET A 322 4.95 20.99 35.32
C MET A 322 5.75 19.75 35.00
N GLU A 323 5.15 18.84 34.29
CA GLU A 323 5.79 17.62 33.75
C GLU A 323 5.75 17.68 32.23
N SER A 324 6.89 17.47 31.61
CA SER A 324 7.04 17.28 30.17
C SER A 324 6.93 15.79 29.84
N ASN A 325 6.08 15.44 28.90
CA ASN A 325 5.88 14.08 28.47
C ASN A 325 5.56 14.00 26.98
N TYR A 326 6.13 13.00 26.30
CA TYR A 326 5.67 12.66 24.96
C TYR A 326 4.19 12.31 24.97
N THR A 327 3.45 12.82 23.99
CA THR A 327 2.02 12.56 23.85
C THR A 327 1.76 11.76 22.60
N GLU A 328 1.33 10.51 22.80
CA GLU A 328 0.90 9.64 21.70
C GLU A 328 -0.35 10.20 21.02
N PHE A 329 -0.36 10.14 19.71
CA PHE A 329 -1.52 10.53 18.91
C PHE A 329 -1.59 9.74 17.61
N CYS A 330 -2.81 9.58 17.11
CA CYS A 330 -3.10 9.03 15.79
C CYS A 330 -4.06 9.97 15.05
N THR A 331 -3.75 10.26 13.79
CA THR A 331 -4.63 10.96 12.86
C THR A 331 -4.81 10.11 11.60
N PRO A 332 -5.72 10.46 10.68
CA PRO A 332 -5.83 9.75 9.41
C PRO A 332 -4.54 9.65 8.60
N TYR A 333 -3.61 10.60 8.77
CA TYR A 333 -2.42 10.75 7.92
C TYR A 333 -1.08 10.66 8.64
N SER A 334 -1.04 10.86 9.95
CA SER A 334 0.23 10.91 10.71
C SER A 334 0.01 10.56 12.18
N GLY A 335 1.09 10.17 12.86
CA GLY A 335 1.02 9.92 14.30
C GLY A 335 2.35 9.53 14.92
N LEU A 336 2.46 9.78 16.21
CA LEU A 336 3.35 9.15 17.16
C LEU A 336 2.48 8.16 17.95
N HIS A 337 2.32 6.94 17.42
CA HIS A 337 1.34 6.00 17.99
C HIS A 337 1.91 5.08 19.07
N GLN A 338 3.23 5.07 19.22
CA GLN A 338 3.90 4.22 20.20
C GLN A 338 5.07 4.95 20.84
N VAL A 339 5.07 5.01 22.18
CA VAL A 339 6.16 5.51 22.99
C VAL A 339 6.49 4.48 24.06
N ILE A 340 7.67 3.87 23.96
CA ILE A 340 8.21 2.92 24.94
C ILE A 340 9.31 3.65 25.71
N ARG A 341 9.06 3.95 26.98
CA ARG A 341 9.97 4.69 27.86
C ARG A 341 10.84 3.74 28.65
N GLY A 342 12.16 3.98 28.59
CA GLY A 342 13.11 3.35 29.51
C GLY A 342 13.15 4.10 30.85
N ASP A 343 13.88 5.20 30.90
CA ASP A 343 14.27 5.89 32.14
C ASP A 343 13.65 7.29 32.32
N GLY A 344 12.56 7.60 31.62
CA GLY A 344 11.88 8.89 31.70
C GLY A 344 12.01 9.75 30.44
N HIS A 345 11.57 11.01 30.52
CA HIS A 345 11.58 11.93 29.39
C HIS A 345 13.00 12.31 28.96
N TYR A 346 13.30 12.34 27.65
CA TYR A 346 14.63 12.62 27.08
C TYR A 346 15.77 11.70 27.54
N SER A 347 15.47 10.49 27.93
CA SER A 347 16.46 9.50 28.36
C SER A 347 16.82 8.55 27.21
N VAL A 348 18.00 7.93 27.33
CA VAL A 348 18.43 6.84 26.43
C VAL A 348 17.45 5.66 26.49
N MET A 349 17.56 4.74 25.55
CA MET A 349 16.77 3.50 25.46
C MET A 349 15.26 3.71 25.23
N GLN A 350 14.82 4.93 24.93
CA GLN A 350 13.45 5.19 24.54
C GLN A 350 13.23 4.76 23.10
N ARG A 351 12.03 4.26 22.80
CA ARG A 351 11.65 3.77 21.50
C ARG A 351 10.34 4.39 21.05
N PHE A 352 10.28 4.77 19.78
CA PHE A 352 9.18 5.50 19.18
C PHE A 352 8.71 4.79 17.91
N GLY A 353 7.39 4.74 17.73
CA GLY A 353 6.75 4.33 16.49
C GLY A 353 5.99 5.50 15.88
N LEU A 354 6.38 5.90 14.67
CA LEU A 354 5.84 7.06 13.98
C LEU A 354 5.38 6.68 12.57
N TYR A 355 4.34 7.35 12.07
CA TYR A 355 3.93 7.17 10.68
C TYR A 355 3.49 8.49 10.06
N ARG A 356 3.73 8.62 8.75
CA ARG A 356 3.15 9.65 7.89
C ARG A 356 2.73 9.08 6.56
N TRP A 357 1.46 9.31 6.19
CA TRP A 357 0.88 8.93 4.92
C TRP A 357 0.61 10.15 4.06
N HIS A 358 1.25 10.21 2.90
CA HIS A 358 1.08 11.26 1.89
C HIS A 358 -0.06 10.91 0.93
N ILE A 359 -1.28 10.70 1.45
CA ILE A 359 -2.44 10.30 0.66
C ILE A 359 -2.99 11.47 -0.15
N VAL A 360 -3.07 12.66 0.46
CA VAL A 360 -3.59 13.87 -0.19
C VAL A 360 -2.48 14.77 -0.75
N ASP A 361 -1.24 14.55 -0.32
CA ASP A 361 -0.04 15.30 -0.67
C ASP A 361 1.11 14.40 -1.18
N PRO A 362 0.87 13.45 -2.10
CA PRO A 362 1.91 12.51 -2.54
C PRO A 362 3.10 13.24 -3.17
N VAL A 363 4.33 12.79 -2.83
CA VAL A 363 5.54 13.38 -3.41
C VAL A 363 5.83 12.68 -4.74
N ARG A 364 5.62 13.38 -5.83
CA ARG A 364 5.70 12.86 -7.20
C ARG A 364 7.10 12.93 -7.75
N PHE A 365 7.47 11.94 -8.55
CA PHE A 365 8.72 11.89 -9.32
C PHE A 365 8.47 11.27 -10.70
N ASP A 366 9.24 11.71 -11.70
CA ASP A 366 9.15 11.21 -13.08
C ASP A 366 10.34 10.31 -13.47
N LYS A 367 11.48 10.41 -12.76
CA LYS A 367 12.72 9.69 -13.12
C LYS A 367 13.30 8.89 -11.97
N ASP A 368 13.43 9.47 -10.80
CA ASP A 368 14.00 8.82 -9.64
C ASP A 368 13.63 9.51 -8.33
N LEU A 369 13.78 8.74 -7.25
CA LEU A 369 13.53 9.21 -5.89
C LEU A 369 14.57 8.61 -4.95
N LYS A 370 15.11 9.46 -4.07
CA LYS A 370 15.82 9.11 -2.85
C LYS A 370 15.24 9.92 -1.68
N VAL A 371 15.07 9.29 -0.53
CA VAL A 371 14.60 9.96 0.69
C VAL A 371 15.51 9.60 1.85
N THR A 372 15.97 10.63 2.57
CA THR A 372 16.75 10.47 3.79
C THR A 372 16.14 11.28 4.93
N ILE A 373 16.50 10.95 6.16
CA ILE A 373 16.17 11.74 7.35
C ILE A 373 17.39 11.80 8.27
N GLN A 374 17.73 13.00 8.75
CA GLN A 374 18.85 13.16 9.66
C GLN A 374 18.50 12.59 11.04
N ASP A 375 19.50 12.01 11.70
CA ASP A 375 19.42 11.53 13.10
C ASP A 375 20.11 12.56 13.99
N LEU A 376 19.37 13.60 14.39
CA LEU A 376 19.90 14.76 15.11
C LEU A 376 19.22 14.98 16.45
N GLY A 377 20.03 15.34 17.43
CA GLY A 377 19.64 15.87 18.74
C GLY A 377 20.50 17.05 19.15
N TRP A 378 20.75 17.21 20.44
CA TRP A 378 21.46 18.37 20.97
C TRP A 378 22.71 18.01 21.79
N HIS A 379 23.80 18.75 21.55
CA HIS A 379 24.92 18.90 22.46
C HIS A 379 24.66 20.04 23.45
N GLN A 380 25.43 20.06 24.52
CA GLN A 380 25.51 21.22 25.40
C GLN A 380 25.93 22.48 24.61
N GLY A 381 25.41 23.65 25.02
CA GLY A 381 25.70 24.93 24.40
C GLY A 381 24.94 25.18 23.08
N GLY A 382 23.82 24.51 22.86
CA GLY A 382 22.90 24.78 21.74
C GLY A 382 23.49 24.41 20.38
N ARG A 383 24.22 23.30 20.28
CA ARG A 383 24.75 22.75 19.02
C ARG A 383 24.07 21.42 18.70
N TYR A 384 23.77 21.17 17.44
CA TYR A 384 23.25 19.88 17.01
C TYR A 384 24.23 18.72 17.27
N LEU A 385 23.67 17.59 17.69
CA LEU A 385 24.37 16.33 17.87
C LEU A 385 23.94 15.38 16.75
N ALA A 386 24.89 14.97 15.91
CA ALA A 386 24.70 13.83 15.03
C ALA A 386 24.64 12.55 15.87
N GLN A 387 23.46 11.94 15.96
CA GLN A 387 23.18 10.79 16.80
C GLN A 387 23.52 9.47 16.08
N LYS A 388 23.38 8.37 16.81
CA LYS A 388 23.58 7.00 16.33
C LYS A 388 22.48 6.10 16.88
N SER A 389 21.27 6.36 16.47
CA SER A 389 20.08 5.66 16.93
C SER A 389 19.91 4.29 16.25
N ASP A 390 19.07 3.42 16.83
CA ASP A 390 18.51 2.24 16.13
C ASP A 390 17.30 2.70 15.31
N ILE A 391 17.45 2.78 14.01
CA ILE A 391 16.38 3.24 13.12
C ILE A 391 15.98 2.14 12.15
N ALA A 392 14.69 1.82 12.13
CA ALA A 392 14.08 1.00 11.09
C ALA A 392 12.94 1.76 10.43
N SER A 393 12.70 1.50 9.13
CA SER A 393 11.61 2.14 8.42
C SER A 393 11.00 1.23 7.34
N VAL A 394 9.75 1.51 7.01
CA VAL A 394 9.07 1.00 5.82
C VAL A 394 8.64 2.18 4.99
N CYS A 395 9.21 2.29 3.79
CA CYS A 395 8.77 3.26 2.79
C CYS A 395 7.67 2.66 1.94
N PHE A 396 6.60 3.41 1.69
CA PHE A 396 5.47 3.04 0.84
C PHE A 396 5.39 3.97 -0.35
N TRP A 397 5.25 3.43 -1.57
CA TRP A 397 5.13 4.23 -2.78
C TRP A 397 4.39 3.49 -3.89
N TYR A 398 3.99 4.23 -4.92
CA TYR A 398 3.46 3.68 -6.16
C TYR A 398 4.38 4.06 -7.31
N GLN A 399 4.67 3.12 -8.21
CA GLN A 399 5.40 3.43 -9.44
C GLN A 399 4.96 2.56 -10.62
N ALA A 400 5.27 3.03 -11.81
CA ALA A 400 5.21 2.20 -13.02
C ALA A 400 6.34 1.16 -13.00
N GLU A 401 6.02 -0.08 -13.38
CA GLU A 401 7.04 -1.12 -13.53
C GLU A 401 7.90 -0.92 -14.80
N PRO A 402 9.15 -1.43 -14.82
CA PRO A 402 9.81 -2.24 -13.80
C PRO A 402 10.41 -1.41 -12.66
N HIS A 403 10.53 -2.02 -11.46
CA HIS A 403 11.24 -1.42 -10.33
C HIS A 403 12.70 -1.88 -10.24
N ALA A 404 13.53 -1.13 -9.51
CA ALA A 404 14.89 -1.56 -9.19
C ALA A 404 14.86 -2.67 -8.12
N LYS A 405 15.82 -3.59 -8.19
CA LYS A 405 15.98 -4.63 -7.17
C LYS A 405 16.21 -4.01 -5.79
N PHE A 406 15.50 -4.54 -4.79
CA PHE A 406 15.65 -4.09 -3.41
C PHE A 406 17.01 -4.50 -2.82
N PRO A 407 17.54 -3.75 -1.84
CA PRO A 407 18.66 -4.20 -1.03
C PRO A 407 18.34 -5.53 -0.35
N VAL A 408 19.38 -6.33 -0.10
CA VAL A 408 19.22 -7.59 0.64
C VAL A 408 18.65 -7.30 2.02
N LEU A 409 17.59 -8.01 2.39
CA LEU A 409 17.00 -7.90 3.71
C LEU A 409 18.02 -8.37 4.78
N PRO A 410 18.15 -7.69 5.92
CA PRO A 410 19.01 -8.12 7.01
C PRO A 410 18.67 -9.55 7.47
N ALA A 411 19.68 -10.30 7.93
CA ALA A 411 19.47 -11.60 8.53
C ALA A 411 18.60 -11.48 9.80
N TRP A 412 17.89 -12.56 10.20
CA TRP A 412 16.94 -12.50 11.31
C TRP A 412 17.57 -12.00 12.62
N ARG A 413 18.85 -12.33 12.88
CA ARG A 413 19.58 -11.84 14.07
C ARG A 413 19.79 -10.32 14.05
N GLU A 414 19.91 -9.72 12.89
CA GLU A 414 20.01 -8.26 12.72
C GLU A 414 18.64 -7.57 12.79
N LEU A 415 17.56 -8.36 12.75
CA LEU A 415 16.18 -7.88 12.91
C LEU A 415 15.68 -7.99 14.36
N GLU A 416 16.43 -8.63 15.26
CA GLU A 416 16.05 -8.75 16.67
C GLU A 416 15.74 -7.39 17.31
N VAL A 417 14.73 -7.40 18.15
CA VAL A 417 14.31 -6.29 19.00
C VAL A 417 14.36 -6.79 20.44
N ASN A 418 15.26 -6.25 21.24
CA ASN A 418 15.46 -6.60 22.64
C ASN A 418 14.80 -5.61 23.58
#